data_95e1ffcd1f3eb018080ed50055a97330
#
_entry.id   95e1ffcd1f3eb018080ed50055a97330
#
_cell.length_a   1.000
_cell.length_b   1.000
_cell.length_c   1.000
_cell.angle_alpha   90.00
_cell.angle_beta   90.00
_cell.angle_gamma   90.00
#
_symmetry.space_group_name_H-M   'P 1'
#
loop_
_entity.id
_entity.type
_entity.pdbx_description
1 polymer ?
#
loop_
_entity_poly.entity_id
_entity_poly.type
_entity_poly.pdbx_seq_one_letter_code
_entity_poly.pdbx_strand_id
1 'polypeptide(L)'
;MLFTKAENLKRLPEGNNLFLREVRLEDSAQIIAWRNDPILGKFLTREKLTLAQQEEFFRKYQARVDDYYFIAEFKRSKKPAASIALANLDFAARQGEVARLIVDPGARLFLAEIFDLLFAFAFEQLGLSVVVAKVQSKNAPAKNFHIRLGFQIEKIAPNAWWNGDDVITFRMSREDYPRLKQAWSALLFDARES
;
A
#
# COMPACT_ATOMS: atom_id res chain seq x y z
N MET A 1 -1.99 10.71 22.97
CA MET A 1 -0.54 10.35 23.07
C MET A 1 -0.21 9.60 21.79
N LEU A 2 0.74 10.10 20.99
CA LEU A 2 1.20 9.41 19.79
C LEU A 2 2.17 8.31 20.21
N PHE A 3 1.89 7.07 19.85
CA PHE A 3 2.79 5.95 20.05
C PHE A 3 4.02 6.09 19.14
N THR A 4 5.16 5.56 19.57
CA THR A 4 6.35 5.46 18.71
C THR A 4 6.10 4.52 17.54
N LYS A 5 6.93 4.60 16.49
CA LYS A 5 6.86 3.66 15.36
C LYS A 5 6.93 2.20 15.84
N ALA A 6 7.84 1.90 16.76
CA ALA A 6 8.01 0.55 17.31
C ALA A 6 6.77 0.05 18.08
N GLU A 7 6.09 0.91 18.81
CA GLU A 7 4.86 0.57 19.53
C GLU A 7 3.70 0.32 18.56
N ASN A 8 3.58 1.13 17.50
CA ASN A 8 2.58 0.93 16.47
C ASN A 8 2.76 -0.41 15.73
N LEU A 9 3.99 -0.81 15.46
CA LEU A 9 4.31 -2.06 14.77
C LEU A 9 4.01 -3.33 15.60
N LYS A 10 3.82 -3.22 16.90
CA LYS A 10 3.45 -4.35 17.78
C LYS A 10 1.97 -4.76 17.68
N ARG A 11 1.13 -3.94 17.06
CA ARG A 11 -0.34 -4.12 17.03
C ARG A 11 -0.89 -3.97 15.63
N LEU A 12 -0.22 -4.62 14.65
CA LEU A 12 -0.66 -4.53 13.26
C LEU A 12 -2.01 -5.25 13.06
N PRO A 13 -2.88 -4.70 12.20
CA PRO A 13 -4.16 -5.30 11.89
C PRO A 13 -4.00 -6.68 11.24
N GLU A 14 -4.93 -7.57 11.54
CA GLU A 14 -5.06 -8.87 10.92
C GLU A 14 -6.41 -9.03 10.25
N GLY A 15 -6.39 -9.52 9.01
CA GLY A 15 -7.57 -9.84 8.23
C GLY A 15 -8.00 -11.30 8.38
N ASN A 16 -8.87 -11.74 7.50
CA ASN A 16 -9.33 -13.13 7.45
C ASN A 16 -8.26 -14.08 6.87
N ASN A 17 -7.62 -13.66 5.77
CA ASN A 17 -6.66 -14.47 5.03
C ASN A 17 -5.22 -13.95 5.18
N LEU A 18 -5.08 -12.65 5.41
CA LEU A 18 -3.82 -11.93 5.42
C LEU A 18 -3.55 -11.28 6.78
N PHE A 19 -2.29 -10.95 7.02
CA PHE A 19 -1.87 -10.01 8.05
C PHE A 19 -0.76 -9.12 7.49
N LEU A 20 -0.61 -7.93 8.07
CA LEU A 20 0.53 -7.07 7.78
C LEU A 20 1.67 -7.38 8.76
N ARG A 21 2.89 -7.40 8.25
CA ARG A 21 4.09 -7.30 9.06
C ARG A 21 5.04 -6.27 8.49
N GLU A 22 5.87 -5.69 9.33
CA GLU A 22 6.91 -4.79 8.84
C GLU A 22 7.83 -5.51 7.85
N VAL A 23 8.24 -4.80 6.81
CA VAL A 23 9.26 -5.27 5.86
C VAL A 23 10.58 -5.53 6.58
N ARG A 24 11.28 -6.57 6.17
CA ARG A 24 12.59 -6.97 6.69
C ARG A 24 13.63 -6.97 5.56
N LEU A 25 14.90 -7.02 5.92
CA LEU A 25 15.98 -7.09 4.94
C LEU A 25 15.87 -8.35 4.07
N GLU A 26 15.42 -9.46 4.64
CA GLU A 26 15.23 -10.74 3.95
C GLU A 26 14.17 -10.67 2.84
N ASP A 27 13.24 -9.72 2.91
CA ASP A 27 12.23 -9.49 1.86
C ASP A 27 12.82 -8.86 0.60
N SER A 28 14.05 -8.39 0.64
CA SER A 28 14.69 -7.65 -0.47
C SER A 28 14.68 -8.44 -1.76
N ALA A 29 14.98 -9.74 -1.73
CA ALA A 29 14.99 -10.59 -2.91
C ALA A 29 13.59 -10.67 -3.56
N GLN A 30 12.54 -10.82 -2.76
CA GLN A 30 11.15 -10.87 -3.24
C GLN A 30 10.70 -9.52 -3.80
N ILE A 31 11.02 -8.42 -3.11
CA ILE A 31 10.69 -7.06 -3.57
C ILE A 31 11.38 -6.76 -4.91
N ILE A 32 12.66 -7.13 -5.04
CA ILE A 32 13.42 -6.96 -6.29
C ILE A 32 12.79 -7.78 -7.42
N ALA A 33 12.43 -9.04 -7.15
CA ALA A 33 11.77 -9.89 -8.14
C ALA A 33 10.47 -9.25 -8.65
N TRP A 34 9.61 -8.79 -7.76
CA TRP A 34 8.36 -8.09 -8.13
C TRP A 34 8.62 -6.78 -8.88
N ARG A 35 9.57 -5.96 -8.42
CA ARG A 35 9.84 -4.65 -9.04
C ARG A 35 10.48 -4.76 -10.42
N ASN A 36 11.26 -5.79 -10.64
CA ASN A 36 11.97 -6.04 -11.90
C ASN A 36 11.15 -6.87 -12.88
N ASP A 37 10.02 -7.43 -12.45
CA ASP A 37 9.08 -8.09 -13.34
C ASP A 37 8.49 -7.09 -14.35
N PRO A 38 8.52 -7.39 -15.66
CA PRO A 38 8.12 -6.43 -16.69
C PRO A 38 6.63 -6.08 -16.65
N ILE A 39 5.79 -6.90 -16.01
CA ILE A 39 4.36 -6.67 -15.88
C ILE A 39 4.06 -5.95 -14.58
N LEU A 40 4.57 -6.46 -13.44
CA LEU A 40 4.31 -5.90 -12.11
C LEU A 40 5.03 -4.57 -11.91
N GLY A 41 6.27 -4.47 -12.38
CA GLY A 41 7.11 -3.28 -12.25
C GLY A 41 6.87 -2.18 -13.28
N LYS A 42 6.00 -2.42 -14.27
CA LYS A 42 5.81 -1.52 -15.43
C LYS A 42 5.63 -0.04 -15.09
N PHE A 43 4.98 0.27 -13.99
CA PHE A 43 4.66 1.64 -13.57
C PHE A 43 5.46 2.11 -12.34
N LEU A 44 6.47 1.34 -11.89
CA LEU A 44 7.12 1.60 -10.60
C LEU A 44 8.49 2.28 -10.72
N THR A 45 9.32 1.88 -11.68
CA THR A 45 10.71 2.37 -11.79
C THR A 45 11.18 2.52 -13.24
N ARG A 46 12.18 3.37 -13.42
CA ARG A 46 12.90 3.53 -14.70
C ARG A 46 13.85 2.36 -14.99
N GLU A 47 14.52 1.90 -13.95
CA GLU A 47 15.64 0.97 -14.04
C GLU A 47 15.41 -0.25 -13.18
N LYS A 48 16.07 -1.35 -13.52
CA LYS A 48 16.07 -2.55 -12.69
C LYS A 48 16.72 -2.25 -11.35
N LEU A 49 16.03 -2.65 -10.30
CA LEU A 49 16.50 -2.53 -8.93
C LEU A 49 17.55 -3.60 -8.64
N THR A 50 18.70 -3.20 -8.10
CA THR A 50 19.74 -4.11 -7.63
C THR A 50 19.59 -4.40 -6.14
N LEU A 51 20.25 -5.47 -5.66
CA LEU A 51 20.27 -5.80 -4.23
C LEU A 51 20.88 -4.66 -3.41
N ALA A 52 22.01 -4.11 -3.86
CA ALA A 52 22.69 -3.01 -3.16
C ALA A 52 21.79 -1.76 -3.02
N GLN A 53 21.02 -1.43 -4.05
CA GLN A 53 20.06 -0.32 -4.00
C GLN A 53 18.91 -0.60 -3.03
N GLN A 54 18.42 -1.83 -2.99
CA GLN A 54 17.34 -2.22 -2.07
C GLN A 54 17.84 -2.22 -0.61
N GLU A 55 19.04 -2.70 -0.34
CA GLU A 55 19.64 -2.68 1.00
C GLU A 55 19.92 -1.26 1.47
N GLU A 56 20.39 -0.38 0.58
CA GLU A 56 20.59 1.04 0.89
C GLU A 56 19.24 1.72 1.19
N PHE A 57 18.21 1.43 0.40
CA PHE A 57 16.86 1.89 0.69
C PHE A 57 16.39 1.42 2.07
N PHE A 58 16.59 0.13 2.41
CA PHE A 58 16.17 -0.44 3.68
C PHE A 58 16.87 0.23 4.87
N ARG A 59 18.18 0.48 4.78
CA ARG A 59 18.93 1.24 5.81
C ARG A 59 18.34 2.64 6.04
N LYS A 60 18.01 3.35 4.96
CA LYS A 60 17.37 4.68 5.04
C LYS A 60 15.97 4.60 5.62
N TYR A 61 15.19 3.59 5.22
CA TYR A 61 13.85 3.34 5.72
C TYR A 61 13.83 3.12 7.24
N GLN A 62 14.77 2.36 7.79
CA GLN A 62 14.84 2.09 9.23
C GLN A 62 14.95 3.37 10.08
N ALA A 63 15.62 4.39 9.57
CA ALA A 63 15.77 5.68 10.23
C ALA A 63 14.53 6.59 10.14
N ARG A 64 13.55 6.26 9.29
CA ARG A 64 12.35 7.09 9.07
C ARG A 64 11.27 6.79 10.11
N VAL A 65 10.68 7.84 10.65
CA VAL A 65 9.53 7.76 11.58
C VAL A 65 8.20 8.04 10.89
N ASP A 66 8.26 8.62 9.70
CA ASP A 66 7.13 9.03 8.86
C ASP A 66 6.81 8.04 7.74
N ASP A 67 7.26 6.79 7.90
CA ASP A 67 7.18 5.76 6.86
C ASP A 67 6.99 4.38 7.49
N TYR A 68 5.91 3.70 7.10
CA TYR A 68 5.63 2.31 7.46
C TYR A 68 5.56 1.48 6.20
N TYR A 69 6.44 0.51 6.07
CA TYR A 69 6.50 -0.37 4.92
C TYR A 69 6.21 -1.81 5.34
N PHE A 70 5.24 -2.42 4.68
CA PHE A 70 4.70 -3.72 5.06
C PHE A 70 4.84 -4.75 3.95
N ILE A 71 4.93 -6.00 4.37
CA ILE A 71 4.57 -7.18 3.58
C ILE A 71 3.20 -7.65 4.10
N ALA A 72 2.22 -7.74 3.19
CA ALA A 72 1.01 -8.51 3.44
C ALA A 72 1.35 -9.99 3.21
N GLU A 73 1.04 -10.84 4.18
CA GLU A 73 1.43 -12.25 4.20
C GLU A 73 0.21 -13.13 4.43
N PHE A 74 0.11 -14.25 3.71
CA PHE A 74 -0.96 -15.22 3.91
C PHE A 74 -0.82 -15.92 5.27
N LYS A 75 -1.89 -15.92 6.08
CA LYS A 75 -1.90 -16.55 7.41
C LYS A 75 -1.56 -18.05 7.38
N ARG A 76 -2.08 -18.76 6.37
CA ARG A 76 -1.92 -20.23 6.27
C ARG A 76 -0.57 -20.65 5.71
N SER A 77 -0.19 -20.08 4.57
CA SER A 77 1.02 -20.50 3.84
C SER A 77 2.28 -19.76 4.24
N LYS A 78 2.14 -18.63 4.94
CA LYS A 78 3.24 -17.70 5.26
C LYS A 78 3.96 -17.15 4.02
N LYS A 79 3.33 -17.22 2.85
CA LYS A 79 3.88 -16.64 1.62
C LYS A 79 3.56 -15.15 1.52
N PRO A 80 4.50 -14.32 1.05
CA PRO A 80 4.24 -12.92 0.75
C PRO A 80 3.15 -12.79 -0.33
N ALA A 81 2.15 -11.96 -0.08
CA ALA A 81 1.05 -11.65 -0.99
C ALA A 81 1.23 -10.30 -1.69
N ALA A 82 1.79 -9.33 -0.98
CA ALA A 82 2.04 -7.99 -1.51
C ALA A 82 3.07 -7.24 -0.68
N SER A 83 3.66 -6.20 -1.28
CA SER A 83 4.27 -5.10 -0.53
C SER A 83 3.36 -3.88 -0.59
N ILE A 84 3.25 -3.13 0.50
CA ILE A 84 2.48 -1.88 0.57
C ILE A 84 3.05 -0.99 1.66
N ALA A 85 3.00 0.32 1.45
CA ALA A 85 3.49 1.27 2.45
C ALA A 85 2.48 2.38 2.73
N LEU A 86 2.54 2.90 3.94
CA LEU A 86 1.98 4.17 4.34
C LEU A 86 3.14 5.12 4.61
N ALA A 87 3.40 6.02 3.68
CA ALA A 87 4.60 6.85 3.63
C ALA A 87 4.26 8.34 3.70
N ASN A 88 5.29 9.17 3.83
CA ASN A 88 5.16 10.62 3.84
C ASN A 88 4.09 11.10 4.85
N LEU A 89 4.15 10.52 6.07
CA LEU A 89 3.19 10.84 7.11
C LEU A 89 3.39 12.27 7.60
N ASP A 90 2.35 13.05 7.50
CA ASP A 90 2.21 14.34 8.18
C ASP A 90 1.23 14.18 9.34
N PHE A 91 1.77 14.04 10.55
CA PHE A 91 0.96 13.86 11.76
C PHE A 91 0.22 15.14 12.14
N ALA A 92 0.71 16.32 11.77
CA ALA A 92 0.04 17.59 12.01
C ALA A 92 -1.19 17.75 11.11
N ALA A 93 -1.04 17.44 9.81
CA ALA A 93 -2.15 17.40 8.85
C ALA A 93 -2.99 16.11 8.97
N ARG A 94 -2.55 15.12 9.76
CA ARG A 94 -3.17 13.80 9.90
C ARG A 94 -3.39 13.10 8.55
N GLN A 95 -2.36 13.13 7.71
CA GLN A 95 -2.38 12.60 6.36
C GLN A 95 -1.20 11.64 6.12
N GLY A 96 -1.42 10.66 5.24
CA GLY A 96 -0.38 9.74 4.76
C GLY A 96 -0.60 9.39 3.29
N GLU A 97 0.41 8.78 2.67
CA GLU A 97 0.38 8.36 1.26
C GLU A 97 0.50 6.85 1.14
N VAL A 98 -0.42 6.19 0.43
CA VAL A 98 -0.26 4.80 -0.02
C VAL A 98 0.85 4.77 -1.06
N ALA A 99 1.88 3.98 -0.80
CA ALA A 99 3.03 3.87 -1.67
C ALA A 99 3.51 2.42 -1.79
N ARG A 100 4.41 2.17 -2.73
CA ARG A 100 5.14 0.89 -2.88
C ARG A 100 4.23 -0.35 -2.95
N LEU A 101 3.01 -0.18 -3.48
CA LEU A 101 2.10 -1.30 -3.69
C LEU A 101 2.57 -2.14 -4.86
N ILE A 102 2.86 -3.41 -4.57
CA ILE A 102 3.03 -4.46 -5.57
C ILE A 102 2.30 -5.67 -5.05
N VAL A 103 1.48 -6.27 -5.89
CA VAL A 103 0.66 -7.43 -5.51
C VAL A 103 1.10 -8.63 -6.31
N ASP A 104 1.41 -9.72 -5.61
CA ASP A 104 1.68 -11.01 -6.25
C ASP A 104 0.49 -11.42 -7.13
N PRO A 105 0.69 -11.95 -8.34
CA PRO A 105 -0.41 -12.36 -9.22
C PRO A 105 -1.42 -13.30 -8.55
N GLY A 106 -0.95 -14.22 -7.69
CA GLY A 106 -1.80 -15.14 -6.94
C GLY A 106 -2.60 -14.49 -5.81
N ALA A 107 -2.27 -13.24 -5.45
CA ALA A 107 -2.92 -12.52 -4.36
C ALA A 107 -3.90 -11.43 -4.83
N ARG A 108 -4.15 -11.28 -6.13
CA ARG A 108 -4.98 -10.19 -6.67
C ARG A 108 -6.40 -10.15 -6.12
N LEU A 109 -6.99 -11.30 -5.83
CA LEU A 109 -8.32 -11.40 -5.24
C LEU A 109 -8.37 -10.84 -3.80
N PHE A 110 -7.24 -10.75 -3.12
CA PHE A 110 -7.12 -10.25 -1.75
C PHE A 110 -6.76 -8.76 -1.67
N LEU A 111 -6.74 -8.06 -2.81
CA LEU A 111 -6.31 -6.66 -2.86
C LEU A 111 -7.18 -5.74 -1.98
N ALA A 112 -8.49 -5.98 -1.91
CA ALA A 112 -9.39 -5.25 -1.03
C ALA A 112 -9.06 -5.50 0.45
N GLU A 113 -8.70 -6.73 0.84
CA GLU A 113 -8.27 -7.07 2.20
C GLU A 113 -6.95 -6.38 2.57
N ILE A 114 -6.00 -6.30 1.61
CA ILE A 114 -4.72 -5.60 1.80
C ILE A 114 -4.97 -4.12 2.11
N PHE A 115 -5.87 -3.48 1.38
CA PHE A 115 -6.22 -2.07 1.63
C PHE A 115 -7.03 -1.89 2.92
N ASP A 116 -7.94 -2.81 3.26
CA ASP A 116 -8.66 -2.77 4.54
C ASP A 116 -7.69 -2.80 5.72
N LEU A 117 -6.70 -3.68 5.68
CA LEU A 117 -5.64 -3.74 6.70
C LEU A 117 -4.83 -2.44 6.79
N LEU A 118 -4.45 -1.88 5.64
CA LEU A 118 -3.71 -0.61 5.63
C LEU A 118 -4.54 0.54 6.19
N PHE A 119 -5.83 0.61 5.86
CA PHE A 119 -6.73 1.66 6.36
C PHE A 119 -7.09 1.48 7.82
N ALA A 120 -7.27 0.26 8.32
CA ALA A 120 -7.39 0.01 9.74
C ALA A 120 -6.15 0.53 10.48
N PHE A 121 -4.96 0.26 9.98
CA PHE A 121 -3.73 0.82 10.53
C PHE A 121 -3.72 2.35 10.46
N ALA A 122 -4.02 2.95 9.29
CA ALA A 122 -3.96 4.39 9.08
C ALA A 122 -5.02 5.16 9.90
N PHE A 123 -6.28 4.73 9.83
CA PHE A 123 -7.40 5.47 10.39
C PHE A 123 -7.72 5.09 11.84
N GLU A 124 -7.68 3.81 12.17
CA GLU A 124 -8.06 3.34 13.50
C GLU A 124 -6.88 3.41 14.47
N GLN A 125 -5.68 3.02 14.03
CA GLN A 125 -4.51 2.96 14.90
C GLN A 125 -3.70 4.27 14.93
N LEU A 126 -3.32 4.82 13.75
CA LEU A 126 -2.55 6.08 13.69
C LEU A 126 -3.44 7.32 13.82
N GLY A 127 -4.74 7.19 13.68
CA GLY A 127 -5.69 8.29 13.78
C GLY A 127 -5.58 9.31 12.65
N LEU A 128 -5.12 8.92 11.47
CA LEU A 128 -5.10 9.80 10.29
C LEU A 128 -6.52 10.19 9.91
N SER A 129 -6.66 11.34 9.26
CA SER A 129 -7.93 11.82 8.71
C SER A 129 -8.05 11.52 7.22
N VAL A 130 -6.90 11.45 6.53
CA VAL A 130 -6.84 11.30 5.08
C VAL A 130 -5.69 10.38 4.69
N VAL A 131 -5.95 9.55 3.69
CA VAL A 131 -4.93 8.81 2.97
C VAL A 131 -5.01 9.16 1.49
N VAL A 132 -3.88 9.51 0.88
CA VAL A 132 -3.78 9.81 -0.55
C VAL A 132 -3.03 8.70 -1.28
N ALA A 133 -3.28 8.56 -2.58
CA ALA A 133 -2.52 7.69 -3.46
C ALA A 133 -2.21 8.42 -4.77
N LYS A 134 -0.98 8.33 -5.24
CA LYS A 134 -0.54 8.92 -6.52
C LYS A 134 -0.41 7.84 -7.57
N VAL A 135 -1.10 7.99 -8.67
CA VAL A 135 -1.16 7.02 -9.77
C VAL A 135 -0.86 7.71 -11.08
N GLN A 136 -0.02 7.10 -11.91
CA GLN A 136 0.17 7.54 -13.29
C GLN A 136 -1.15 7.43 -14.06
N SER A 137 -1.48 8.44 -14.87
CA SER A 137 -2.71 8.47 -15.66
C SER A 137 -2.86 7.27 -16.61
N LYS A 138 -1.73 6.78 -17.14
CA LYS A 138 -1.67 5.60 -18.02
C LYS A 138 -1.79 4.26 -17.28
N ASN A 139 -1.70 4.23 -15.95
CA ASN A 139 -1.91 3.03 -15.15
C ASN A 139 -3.40 2.76 -14.94
N ALA A 140 -4.09 2.35 -16.02
CA ALA A 140 -5.53 2.09 -15.99
C ALA A 140 -5.95 1.05 -14.93
N PRO A 141 -5.23 -0.07 -14.72
CA PRO A 141 -5.57 -1.01 -13.66
C PRO A 141 -5.60 -0.37 -12.27
N ALA A 142 -4.54 0.36 -11.89
CA ALA A 142 -4.48 1.02 -10.58
C ALA A 142 -5.54 2.12 -10.46
N LYS A 143 -5.72 2.94 -11.49
CA LYS A 143 -6.76 3.98 -11.52
C LYS A 143 -8.15 3.40 -11.28
N ASN A 144 -8.53 2.38 -12.05
CA ASN A 144 -9.84 1.75 -11.95
C ASN A 144 -10.04 1.09 -10.58
N PHE A 145 -8.97 0.48 -10.04
CA PHE A 145 -9.02 -0.12 -8.71
C PHE A 145 -9.27 0.94 -7.62
N HIS A 146 -8.56 2.06 -7.61
CA HIS A 146 -8.80 3.13 -6.63
C HIS A 146 -10.22 3.67 -6.70
N ILE A 147 -10.75 3.88 -7.91
CA ILE A 147 -12.15 4.32 -8.11
C ILE A 147 -13.13 3.29 -7.52
N ARG A 148 -12.93 1.98 -7.79
CA ARG A 148 -13.78 0.91 -7.24
C ARG A 148 -13.71 0.80 -5.72
N LEU A 149 -12.54 1.08 -5.13
CA LEU A 149 -12.39 1.17 -3.68
C LEU A 149 -13.07 2.39 -3.06
N GLY A 150 -13.56 3.32 -3.89
CA GLY A 150 -14.26 4.53 -3.44
C GLY A 150 -13.34 5.72 -3.16
N PHE A 151 -12.10 5.67 -3.62
CA PHE A 151 -11.26 6.88 -3.63
C PHE A 151 -11.85 7.95 -4.55
N GLN A 152 -11.75 9.18 -4.12
CA GLN A 152 -12.10 10.35 -4.91
C GLN A 152 -10.86 10.92 -5.59
N ILE A 153 -11.00 11.43 -6.81
CA ILE A 153 -9.93 12.17 -7.48
C ILE A 153 -9.85 13.56 -6.83
N GLU A 154 -8.70 13.86 -6.22
CA GLU A 154 -8.43 15.15 -5.60
C GLU A 154 -7.86 16.15 -6.62
N LYS A 155 -6.87 15.71 -7.42
CA LYS A 155 -6.26 16.54 -8.46
C LYS A 155 -5.59 15.71 -9.53
N ILE A 156 -5.35 16.32 -10.69
CA ILE A 156 -4.52 15.81 -11.76
C ILE A 156 -3.40 16.83 -12.01
N ALA A 157 -2.15 16.39 -11.91
CA ALA A 157 -0.97 17.20 -12.18
C ALA A 157 -0.37 16.79 -13.53
N PRO A 158 -0.43 17.66 -14.56
CA PRO A 158 0.10 17.36 -15.88
C PRO A 158 1.62 17.17 -15.85
N ASN A 159 2.12 16.18 -16.62
CA ASN A 159 3.56 15.92 -16.81
C ASN A 159 4.35 15.75 -15.49
N ALA A 160 3.70 15.38 -14.40
CA ALA A 160 4.31 15.34 -13.07
C ALA A 160 5.02 14.01 -12.76
N TRP A 161 4.92 13.01 -13.64
CA TRP A 161 5.70 11.77 -13.51
C TRP A 161 7.00 11.87 -14.29
N TRP A 162 8.01 11.09 -13.90
CA TRP A 162 9.35 11.13 -14.49
C TRP A 162 9.39 10.85 -16.02
N ASN A 163 8.38 10.19 -16.56
CA ASN A 163 8.26 9.89 -18.01
C ASN A 163 7.35 10.86 -18.76
N GLY A 164 6.96 11.96 -18.14
CA GLY A 164 6.04 12.94 -18.71
C GLY A 164 4.56 12.58 -18.63
N ASP A 165 4.20 11.51 -17.92
CA ASP A 165 2.80 11.19 -17.67
C ASP A 165 2.19 12.11 -16.61
N ASP A 166 0.88 12.31 -16.69
CA ASP A 166 0.14 13.01 -15.64
C ASP A 166 0.06 12.15 -14.39
N VAL A 167 0.00 12.79 -13.24
CA VAL A 167 -0.23 12.16 -11.93
C VAL A 167 -1.64 12.46 -11.47
N ILE A 168 -2.41 11.42 -11.22
CA ILE A 168 -3.70 11.51 -10.55
C ILE A 168 -3.47 11.28 -9.06
N THR A 169 -3.86 12.26 -8.24
CA THR A 169 -3.91 12.10 -6.79
C THR A 169 -5.32 11.68 -6.41
N PHE A 170 -5.41 10.52 -5.80
CA PHE A 170 -6.62 9.98 -5.19
C PHE A 170 -6.62 10.26 -3.69
N ARG A 171 -7.81 10.43 -3.12
CA ARG A 171 -8.01 10.72 -1.70
C ARG A 171 -9.06 9.79 -1.11
N MET A 172 -8.78 9.24 0.07
CA MET A 172 -9.70 8.49 0.91
C MET A 172 -9.79 9.18 2.27
N SER A 173 -10.99 9.49 2.73
CA SER A 173 -11.20 10.06 4.06
C SER A 173 -11.49 8.99 5.10
N ARG A 174 -11.16 9.26 6.36
CA ARG A 174 -11.54 8.43 7.49
C ARG A 174 -13.05 8.29 7.61
N GLU A 175 -13.80 9.32 7.26
CA GLU A 175 -15.28 9.36 7.36
C GLU A 175 -15.95 8.39 6.37
N ASP A 176 -15.36 8.24 5.17
CA ASP A 176 -15.87 7.32 4.15
C ASP A 176 -15.52 5.85 4.42
N TYR A 177 -14.43 5.60 5.13
CA TYR A 177 -13.89 4.26 5.32
C TYR A 177 -14.89 3.23 5.89
N PRO A 178 -15.66 3.50 6.96
CA PRO A 178 -16.58 2.51 7.52
C PRO A 178 -17.64 2.02 6.52
N ARG A 179 -18.17 2.95 5.72
CA ARG A 179 -19.17 2.63 4.69
C ARG A 179 -18.54 1.78 3.56
N LEU A 180 -17.33 2.13 3.16
CA LEU A 180 -16.61 1.40 2.12
C LEU A 180 -16.14 0.03 2.60
N LYS A 181 -15.68 -0.10 3.84
CA LYS A 181 -15.31 -1.36 4.47
C LYS A 181 -16.47 -2.37 4.44
N GLN A 182 -17.70 -1.91 4.73
CA GLN A 182 -18.89 -2.76 4.63
C GLN A 182 -19.14 -3.25 3.20
N ALA A 183 -18.99 -2.37 2.19
CA ALA A 183 -19.13 -2.75 0.77
C ALA A 183 -18.04 -3.74 0.32
N TRP A 184 -16.79 -3.56 0.79
CA TRP A 184 -15.69 -4.48 0.47
C TRP A 184 -15.87 -5.85 1.12
N SER A 185 -16.44 -5.91 2.30
CA SER A 185 -16.73 -7.19 2.98
C SER A 185 -17.63 -8.08 2.15
N ALA A 186 -18.61 -7.52 1.44
CA ALA A 186 -19.45 -8.27 0.52
C ALA A 186 -18.63 -8.85 -0.66
N LEU A 187 -17.72 -8.07 -1.23
CA LEU A 187 -16.84 -8.53 -2.32
C LEU A 187 -15.85 -9.63 -1.88
N LEU A 188 -15.42 -9.60 -0.61
CA LEU A 188 -14.51 -10.59 -0.04
C LEU A 188 -15.20 -11.92 0.27
N PHE A 189 -16.53 -11.91 0.52
CA PHE A 189 -17.31 -13.15 0.71
C PHE A 189 -17.46 -13.94 -0.59
N ASP A 190 -17.69 -13.27 -1.73
CA ASP A 190 -17.83 -13.91 -3.04
C ASP A 190 -16.52 -14.60 -3.50
N ALA A 191 -15.36 -14.13 -3.08
CA ALA A 191 -14.06 -14.71 -3.42
C ALA A 191 -13.75 -16.04 -2.66
N ARG A 192 -14.56 -16.44 -1.68
CA ARG A 192 -14.37 -17.69 -0.92
C ARG A 192 -15.12 -18.88 -1.51
N GLU A 193 -16.10 -18.65 -2.37
CA GLU A 193 -16.96 -19.69 -2.95
C GLU A 193 -16.53 -20.15 -4.35
N SER A 194 -15.42 -19.65 -4.86
CA SER A 194 -14.81 -20.05 -6.14
C SER A 194 -13.40 -20.62 -5.93
#